data_99ee95652ec88be3fa9fce51c06a79e0
#
_entry.id   99ee95652ec88be3fa9fce51c06a79e0
#
_cell.length_a   1.000
_cell.length_b   1.000
_cell.length_c   1.000
_cell.angle_alpha   90.00
_cell.angle_beta   90.00
_cell.angle_gamma   90.00
#
_symmetry.space_group_name_H-M   'P 1'
#
loop_
_entity.id
_entity.type
_entity.pdbx_description
1 polymer ?
#
loop_
_entity_poly.entity_id
_entity_poly.type
_entity_poly.pdbx_seq_one_letter_code
_entity_poly.pdbx_strand_id
1 'polypeptide(L)'
;MDYEWDEAKAATNFAKHGISFTAAARALEDPRKIEILDDRFDYNEDRIQSLCMERGKVLFVVTVIPDENVCRIISARKATRHEQERYFQGGPLLS
;
A
#
# COMPACT_ATOMS: atom_id res chain seq x y z
N MET A 1 -12.34 -7.24 5.58
CA MET A 1 -11.18 -7.85 4.91
C MET A 1 -10.08 -8.12 5.92
N ASP A 2 -9.48 -9.28 5.85
CA ASP A 2 -8.40 -9.64 6.75
C ASP A 2 -7.06 -9.29 6.13
N TYR A 3 -6.15 -8.82 6.96
CA TYR A 3 -4.79 -8.51 6.52
C TYR A 3 -3.84 -9.57 7.03
N GLU A 4 -2.88 -9.92 6.19
CA GLU A 4 -1.83 -10.84 6.60
C GLU A 4 -0.49 -10.36 6.06
N TRP A 5 0.59 -10.87 6.60
CA TRP A 5 1.93 -10.59 6.12
C TRP A 5 2.91 -11.58 6.72
N ASP A 6 4.09 -11.62 6.10
CA ASP A 6 5.21 -12.40 6.58
C ASP A 6 5.96 -11.56 7.62
N GLU A 7 6.14 -12.10 8.82
CA GLU A 7 6.76 -11.33 9.90
C GLU A 7 8.22 -10.96 9.61
N ALA A 8 8.96 -11.83 8.92
CA ALA A 8 10.34 -11.51 8.56
C ALA A 8 10.38 -10.34 7.58
N LYS A 9 9.45 -10.31 6.62
CA LYS A 9 9.37 -9.20 5.68
C LYS A 9 8.93 -7.93 6.38
N ALA A 10 8.04 -8.03 7.35
CA ALA A 10 7.60 -6.87 8.12
C ALA A 10 8.77 -6.25 8.88
N ALA A 11 9.60 -7.08 9.49
CA ALA A 11 10.77 -6.59 10.22
C ALA A 11 11.77 -5.92 9.28
N THR A 12 12.06 -6.53 8.14
CA THR A 12 12.97 -5.96 7.15
C THR A 12 12.43 -4.63 6.63
N ASN A 13 11.12 -4.60 6.34
CA ASN A 13 10.48 -3.39 5.85
C ASN A 13 10.57 -2.25 6.87
N PHE A 14 10.33 -2.56 8.14
CA PHE A 14 10.41 -1.56 9.19
C PHE A 14 11.83 -1.04 9.35
N ALA A 15 12.83 -1.93 9.32
CA ALA A 15 14.22 -1.51 9.42
C ALA A 15 14.62 -0.60 8.27
N LYS A 16 14.08 -0.86 7.08
CA LYS A 16 14.45 -0.13 5.88
C LYS A 16 13.68 1.18 5.73
N HIS A 17 12.41 1.18 6.05
CA HIS A 17 11.52 2.31 5.76
C HIS A 17 10.89 2.97 6.98
N GLY A 18 10.98 2.34 8.14
CA GLY A 18 10.39 2.89 9.36
C GLY A 18 8.87 2.80 9.41
N ILE A 19 8.27 2.02 8.53
CA ILE A 19 6.81 1.87 8.47
C ILE A 19 6.46 0.43 8.84
N SER A 20 5.62 0.26 9.85
CA SER A 20 5.18 -1.08 10.24
C SER A 20 4.04 -1.53 9.33
N PHE A 21 3.87 -2.83 9.19
CA PHE A 21 2.75 -3.35 8.42
C PHE A 21 1.42 -3.16 9.16
N THR A 22 1.47 -3.01 10.48
CA THR A 22 0.27 -2.64 11.24
C THR A 22 -0.21 -1.25 10.84
N ALA A 23 0.72 -0.30 10.71
CA ALA A 23 0.37 1.04 10.24
C ALA A 23 -0.13 0.99 8.80
N ALA A 24 0.49 0.16 7.96
CA ALA A 24 0.06 0.00 6.58
C ALA A 24 -1.38 -0.54 6.51
N ALA A 25 -1.72 -1.50 7.36
CA ALA A 25 -3.08 -2.04 7.40
C ALA A 25 -4.09 -0.95 7.76
N ARG A 26 -3.74 -0.09 8.73
CA ARG A 26 -4.63 1.03 9.08
C ARG A 26 -4.76 2.00 7.91
N ALA A 27 -3.66 2.28 7.22
CA ALA A 27 -3.69 3.19 6.08
C ALA A 27 -4.59 2.67 4.97
N LEU A 28 -4.61 1.36 4.77
CA LEU A 28 -5.43 0.75 3.72
C LEU A 28 -6.93 0.90 3.98
N GLU A 29 -7.33 1.30 5.19
CA GLU A 29 -8.72 1.59 5.49
C GLU A 29 -9.11 3.02 5.15
N ASP A 30 -8.19 3.83 4.66
CA ASP A 30 -8.44 5.21 4.26
C ASP A 30 -9.46 5.24 3.12
N PRO A 31 -10.63 5.89 3.31
CA PRO A 31 -11.65 5.93 2.26
C PRO A 31 -11.22 6.73 1.03
N ARG A 32 -10.16 7.50 1.13
CA ARG A 32 -9.64 8.28 0.01
C ARG A 32 -8.43 7.63 -0.65
N LYS A 33 -8.11 6.41 -0.29
CA LYS A 33 -6.95 5.75 -0.89
C LYS A 33 -7.12 5.65 -2.40
N ILE A 34 -5.99 5.69 -3.08
CA ILE A 34 -5.92 5.55 -4.52
C ILE A 34 -5.23 4.23 -4.81
N GLU A 35 -5.85 3.39 -5.61
CA GLU A 35 -5.31 2.08 -5.94
C GLU A 35 -4.97 1.99 -7.42
N ILE A 36 -3.82 1.44 -7.72
CA ILE A 36 -3.37 1.22 -9.09
C ILE A 36 -2.98 -0.24 -9.20
N LEU A 37 -3.59 -0.94 -10.14
CA LEU A 37 -3.22 -2.32 -10.40
C LEU A 37 -1.89 -2.32 -11.16
N ASP A 38 -0.90 -3.03 -10.62
CA ASP A 38 0.41 -3.11 -11.23
C ASP A 38 0.48 -4.38 -12.05
N ASP A 39 0.31 -4.24 -13.36
CA ASP A 39 0.33 -5.37 -14.27
C ASP A 39 1.54 -5.35 -15.23
N ARG A 40 2.56 -4.53 -14.91
CA ARG A 40 3.73 -4.41 -15.77
C ARG A 40 4.57 -5.68 -15.82
N PHE A 41 4.49 -6.49 -14.79
CA PHE A 41 5.29 -7.70 -14.69
C PHE A 41 4.39 -8.91 -14.73
N ASP A 42 4.92 -10.00 -15.27
CA ASP A 42 4.19 -11.24 -15.39
C ASP A 42 4.32 -12.04 -14.10
N TYR A 43 3.61 -11.61 -13.08
CA TYR A 43 3.52 -12.34 -11.83
C TYR A 43 2.32 -13.26 -11.89
N ASN A 44 2.33 -14.29 -11.08
CA ASN A 44 1.18 -15.19 -10.99
C ASN A 44 0.02 -14.58 -10.22
N GLU A 45 0.21 -13.42 -9.63
CA GLU A 45 -0.83 -12.72 -8.88
C GLU A 45 -0.72 -11.24 -9.12
N ASP A 46 -1.86 -10.56 -9.07
CA ASP A 46 -1.91 -9.13 -9.29
C ASP A 46 -1.41 -8.38 -8.07
N ARG A 47 -0.60 -7.37 -8.32
CA ARG A 47 -0.12 -6.48 -7.26
C ARG A 47 -0.87 -5.17 -7.33
N ILE A 48 -1.27 -4.68 -6.19
CA ILE A 48 -1.97 -3.41 -6.07
C ILE A 48 -1.07 -2.44 -5.35
N GLN A 49 -0.84 -1.28 -5.96
CA GLN A 49 -0.11 -0.18 -5.34
C GLN A 49 -1.14 0.80 -4.81
N SER A 50 -1.04 1.17 -3.55
CA SER A 50 -2.01 2.06 -2.93
C SER A 50 -1.30 3.28 -2.36
N LEU A 51 -1.89 4.44 -2.59
CA LEU A 51 -1.52 5.66 -1.87
C LEU A 51 -2.62 5.88 -0.84
N CYS A 52 -2.24 5.91 0.42
CA CYS A 52 -3.21 5.96 1.51
C CYS A 52 -2.61 6.68 2.70
N MET A 53 -3.46 7.24 3.53
CA MET A 53 -3.00 8.08 4.65
C MET A 53 -3.24 7.39 5.98
N GLU A 54 -2.27 7.52 6.87
CA GLU A 54 -2.39 7.05 8.24
C GLU A 54 -1.70 8.07 9.14
N ARG A 55 -2.46 8.65 10.06
CA ARG A 55 -1.95 9.62 11.04
C ARG A 55 -1.21 10.79 10.37
N GLY A 56 -1.81 11.31 9.32
CA GLY A 56 -1.27 12.49 8.65
C GLY A 56 -0.13 12.21 7.68
N LYS A 57 0.22 10.94 7.47
CA LYS A 57 1.30 10.57 6.54
C LYS A 57 0.73 9.78 5.39
N VAL A 58 1.11 10.16 4.17
CA VAL A 58 0.73 9.38 3.00
C VAL A 58 1.75 8.27 2.82
N LEU A 59 1.25 7.05 2.69
CA LEU A 59 2.09 5.87 2.51
C LEU A 59 1.86 5.28 1.13
N PHE A 60 2.90 4.63 0.61
CA PHE A 60 2.82 3.84 -0.60
C PHE A 60 2.89 2.38 -0.15
N VAL A 61 1.81 1.64 -0.35
CA VAL A 61 1.69 0.27 0.13
C VAL A 61 1.46 -0.65 -1.04
N VAL A 62 2.19 -1.77 -1.08
CA VAL A 62 2.02 -2.78 -2.10
C VAL A 62 1.38 -4.01 -1.47
N THR A 63 0.33 -4.49 -2.09
CA THR A 63 -0.41 -5.65 -1.59
C THR A 63 -0.74 -6.61 -2.71
N VAL A 64 -1.10 -7.84 -2.33
CA VAL A 64 -1.71 -8.80 -3.23
C VAL A 64 -2.96 -9.33 -2.55
N ILE A 65 -3.90 -9.82 -3.34
CA ILE A 65 -5.15 -10.39 -2.81
C ILE A 65 -5.16 -11.87 -3.17
N PRO A 66 -4.63 -12.73 -2.29
CA PRO A 66 -4.58 -14.15 -2.58
C PRO A 66 -5.95 -14.80 -2.55
N ASP A 67 -6.91 -14.14 -1.92
CA ASP A 67 -8.24 -14.67 -1.69
C ASP A 67 -9.16 -13.47 -1.52
N GLU A 68 -10.43 -13.60 -1.88
CA GLU A 68 -11.32 -12.42 -1.90
C GLU A 68 -11.48 -11.73 -0.55
N ASN A 69 -11.16 -12.41 0.54
CA ASN A 69 -11.30 -11.82 1.87
C ASN A 69 -9.96 -11.53 2.55
N VAL A 70 -8.84 -11.72 1.85
CA VAL A 70 -7.52 -11.58 2.44
C VAL A 70 -6.67 -10.63 1.62
N CYS A 71 -6.07 -9.67 2.29
CA CYS A 71 -5.14 -8.73 1.69
C CYS A 71 -3.76 -8.98 2.30
N ARG A 72 -2.80 -9.39 1.48
CA ARG A 72 -1.43 -9.63 1.95
C ARG A 72 -0.58 -8.41 1.69
N ILE A 73 0.01 -7.87 2.74
CA ILE A 73 0.88 -6.70 2.63
C ILE A 73 2.28 -7.15 2.28
N ILE A 74 2.82 -6.58 1.21
CA ILE A 74 4.15 -6.93 0.68
C ILE A 74 5.20 -5.91 1.10
N SER A 75 4.87 -4.62 1.02
CA SER A 75 5.79 -3.56 1.41
C SER A 75 5.03 -2.29 1.72
N ALA A 76 5.67 -1.40 2.49
CA ALA A 76 5.09 -0.11 2.84
C ALA A 76 6.22 0.87 3.06
N ARG A 77 6.10 2.06 2.47
CA ARG A 77 7.06 3.14 2.66
C ARG A 77 6.32 4.47 2.63
N LYS A 78 7.00 5.52 3.03
CA LYS A 78 6.41 6.86 2.90
C LYS A 78 6.32 7.21 1.42
N ALA A 79 5.25 7.89 1.07
CA ALA A 79 5.07 8.36 -0.31
C ALA A 79 6.09 9.44 -0.62
N THR A 80 6.54 9.49 -1.88
CA THR A 80 7.38 10.57 -2.36
C THR A 80 6.54 11.84 -2.44
N ARG A 81 7.20 12.97 -2.62
CA ARG A 81 6.48 14.23 -2.76
C ARG A 81 5.49 14.18 -3.93
N HIS A 82 5.93 13.64 -5.06
CA HIS A 82 5.07 13.52 -6.23
C HIS A 82 3.86 12.64 -5.95
N GLU A 83 4.08 11.52 -5.25
CA GLU A 83 2.99 10.64 -4.87
C GLU A 83 2.02 11.31 -3.91
N GLN A 84 2.55 12.08 -2.96
CA GLN A 84 1.69 12.84 -2.05
C GLN A 84 0.80 13.83 -2.80
N GLU A 85 1.37 14.52 -3.76
CA GLU A 85 0.60 15.46 -4.59
C GLU A 85 -0.52 14.75 -5.33
N ARG A 86 -0.20 13.58 -5.86
CA ARG A 86 -1.20 12.79 -6.58
C ARG A 86 -2.32 12.35 -5.63
N TYR A 87 -1.97 11.93 -4.43
CA TYR A 87 -2.96 11.53 -3.44
C TYR A 87 -3.91 12.68 -3.13
N PHE A 88 -3.37 13.87 -2.90
CA PHE A 88 -4.20 15.03 -2.54
C PHE A 88 -5.00 15.56 -3.72
N GLN A 89 -4.62 15.27 -4.93
CA GLN A 89 -5.40 15.62 -6.10
C GLN A 89 -6.59 14.69 -6.30
N GLY A 90 -6.62 13.58 -5.59
CA GLY A 90 -7.79 12.71 -5.59
C GLY A 90 -7.86 11.70 -6.68
N GLY A 91 -6.76 11.38 -7.30
CA GLY A 91 -6.78 10.25 -8.17
C GLY A 91 -6.18 10.41 -9.52
N PRO A 92 -6.10 9.32 -10.18
CA PRO A 92 -5.44 9.26 -11.47
C PRO A 92 -6.26 9.86 -12.55
N LEU A 93 -7.46 9.97 -12.28
CA LEU A 93 -8.25 10.30 -13.26
C LEU A 93 -8.08 11.54 -13.71
N LEU A 94 -7.86 12.04 -13.38
CA LEU A 94 -7.90 13.08 -13.92
C LEU A 94 -7.28 13.28 -14.80
N SER A 95 -6.88 12.67 -14.98
CA SER A 95 -6.55 12.82 -15.99
C SER A 95 -6.48 13.35 -16.46
#